data_3317a27cc622f04b2265e4a85a24f1d4
#
_entry.id   3317a27cc622f04b2265e4a85a24f1d4
#
_cell.length_a   1.000
_cell.length_b   1.000
_cell.length_c   1.000
_cell.angle_alpha   90.00
_cell.angle_beta   90.00
_cell.angle_gamma   90.00
#
_symmetry.space_group_name_H-M   'P 1'
#
loop_
_entity.id
_entity.type
_entity.pdbx_description
1 polymer ?
#
loop_
_entity_poly.entity_id
_entity_poly.type
_entity_poly.pdbx_seq_one_letter_code
_entity_poly.pdbx_strand_id
1 'polypeptide(L)'
;MIRSVDELISDEERRQQERHEHILFAIHRFQKDLRLGDWDIRYDSDWKPKWSKDTSARSQVHETQRVASISIDPEVTGGNIDFHVAHELAHLVLLGLHQMLGQTAAKTGPGGQAIIDWLEQEVERTCNTIAYALTGVTYEPVGKWARKTYAPWVA
;
A
#
# COMPACT_ATOMS: atom_id res chain seq x y z
N MET A 1 -34.64 11.34 17.50
CA MET A 1 -35.27 10.63 16.38
C MET A 1 -34.39 9.41 16.08
N ILE A 2 -34.92 8.21 16.29
CA ILE A 2 -34.18 6.96 16.01
C ILE A 2 -34.32 6.72 14.52
N ARG A 3 -33.20 6.70 13.78
CA ARG A 3 -33.19 6.32 12.36
C ARG A 3 -33.62 4.86 12.21
N SER A 4 -34.34 4.56 11.14
CA SER A 4 -34.71 3.18 10.83
C SER A 4 -33.48 2.33 10.49
N VAL A 5 -33.58 1.02 10.68
CA VAL A 5 -32.49 0.10 10.31
C VAL A 5 -32.14 0.20 8.83
N ASP A 6 -33.15 0.43 7.97
CA ASP A 6 -32.98 0.59 6.53
C ASP A 6 -32.20 1.87 6.17
N GLU A 7 -32.41 2.96 6.92
CA GLU A 7 -31.63 4.21 6.75
C GLU A 7 -30.17 4.02 7.19
N LEU A 8 -29.91 3.23 8.21
CA LEU A 8 -28.53 2.92 8.67
C LEU A 8 -27.79 2.02 7.67
N ILE A 9 -28.47 1.04 7.10
CA ILE A 9 -27.89 0.18 6.05
C ILE A 9 -27.58 1.00 4.81
N SER A 10 -28.48 1.86 4.39
CA SER A 10 -28.25 2.76 3.24
C SER A 10 -27.07 3.72 3.45
N ASP A 11 -26.89 4.23 4.67
CA ASP A 11 -25.76 5.11 5.00
C ASP A 11 -24.42 4.35 4.96
N GLU A 12 -24.39 3.10 5.40
CA GLU A 12 -23.19 2.27 5.35
C GLU A 12 -22.82 1.90 3.90
N GLU A 13 -23.80 1.47 3.11
CA GLU A 13 -23.57 1.17 1.69
C GLU A 13 -23.04 2.38 0.92
N ARG A 14 -23.57 3.57 1.21
CA ARG A 14 -23.08 4.81 0.62
C ARG A 14 -21.65 5.11 1.00
N ARG A 15 -21.25 4.96 2.28
CA ARG A 15 -19.86 5.15 2.72
C ARG A 15 -18.90 4.18 2.06
N GLN A 16 -19.31 2.91 1.91
CA GLN A 16 -18.50 1.91 1.22
C GLN A 16 -18.33 2.27 -0.25
N GLN A 17 -19.37 2.75 -0.90
CA GLN A 17 -19.30 3.20 -2.29
C GLN A 17 -18.38 4.43 -2.45
N GLU A 18 -18.53 5.44 -1.59
CA GLU A 18 -17.66 6.63 -1.59
C GLU A 18 -16.18 6.26 -1.36
N ARG A 19 -15.93 5.33 -0.44
CA ARG A 19 -14.58 4.80 -0.18
C ARG A 19 -14.03 4.08 -1.40
N HIS A 20 -14.81 3.23 -2.03
CA HIS A 20 -14.42 2.49 -3.23
C HIS A 20 -14.02 3.46 -4.35
N GLU A 21 -14.84 4.47 -4.60
CA GLU A 21 -14.57 5.50 -5.60
C GLU A 21 -13.31 6.30 -5.28
N HIS A 22 -13.09 6.65 -4.01
CA HIS A 22 -11.87 7.33 -3.57
C HIS A 22 -10.61 6.49 -3.88
N ILE A 23 -10.64 5.19 -3.56
CA ILE A 23 -9.52 4.29 -3.83
C ILE A 23 -9.24 4.18 -5.34
N LEU A 24 -10.27 3.99 -6.14
CA LEU A 24 -10.12 3.92 -7.61
C LEU A 24 -9.55 5.23 -8.18
N PHE A 25 -10.02 6.38 -7.70
CA PHE A 25 -9.50 7.68 -8.10
C PHE A 25 -8.01 7.83 -7.73
N ALA A 26 -7.62 7.44 -6.52
CA ALA A 26 -6.25 7.48 -6.06
C ALA A 26 -5.34 6.55 -6.91
N ILE A 27 -5.79 5.33 -7.20
CA ILE A 27 -5.06 4.41 -8.09
C ILE A 27 -4.83 5.06 -9.46
N HIS A 28 -5.87 5.58 -10.08
CA HIS A 28 -5.77 6.19 -11.40
C HIS A 28 -4.82 7.39 -11.42
N ARG A 29 -4.92 8.26 -10.42
CA ARG A 29 -4.06 9.44 -10.28
C ARG A 29 -2.59 9.04 -10.14
N PHE A 30 -2.26 8.20 -9.17
CA PHE A 30 -0.86 7.85 -8.89
C PHE A 30 -0.28 6.89 -9.93
N GLN A 31 -1.10 6.06 -10.56
CA GLN A 31 -0.67 5.28 -11.72
C GLN A 31 -0.15 6.18 -12.85
N LYS A 32 -0.83 7.29 -13.10
CA LYS A 32 -0.39 8.30 -14.06
C LYS A 32 0.89 9.01 -13.62
N ASP A 33 0.93 9.48 -12.36
CA ASP A 33 2.07 10.20 -11.80
C ASP A 33 3.34 9.35 -11.79
N LEU A 34 3.21 8.05 -11.49
CA LEU A 34 4.31 7.08 -11.48
C LEU A 34 4.59 6.43 -12.83
N ARG A 35 3.90 6.84 -13.89
CA ARG A 35 4.06 6.31 -15.26
C ARG A 35 3.89 4.79 -15.38
N LEU A 36 2.93 4.24 -14.64
CA LEU A 36 2.56 2.84 -14.64
C LEU A 36 1.43 2.53 -15.64
N GLY A 37 1.34 3.27 -16.75
CA GLY A 37 0.24 3.16 -17.73
C GLY A 37 0.18 1.82 -18.46
N ASP A 38 1.24 1.04 -18.43
CA ASP A 38 1.32 -0.32 -18.98
C ASP A 38 0.93 -1.43 -17.99
N TRP A 39 0.52 -1.05 -16.77
CA TRP A 39 0.00 -1.95 -15.76
C TRP A 39 -1.53 -1.94 -15.72
N ASP A 40 -2.16 -3.10 -15.62
CA ASP A 40 -3.56 -3.25 -15.23
C ASP A 40 -3.63 -3.33 -13.69
N ILE A 41 -4.02 -2.24 -13.06
CA ILE A 41 -4.05 -2.12 -11.60
C ILE A 41 -5.51 -2.10 -11.15
N ARG A 42 -5.86 -3.04 -10.28
CA ARG A 42 -7.20 -3.26 -9.79
C ARG A 42 -7.28 -3.05 -8.27
N TYR A 43 -8.42 -2.58 -7.81
CA TYR A 43 -8.74 -2.60 -6.39
C TYR A 43 -9.41 -3.91 -6.02
N ASP A 44 -8.86 -4.59 -5.03
CA ASP A 44 -9.45 -5.78 -4.41
C ASP A 44 -10.03 -5.40 -3.04
N SER A 45 -11.34 -5.42 -2.93
CA SER A 45 -12.06 -5.07 -1.70
C SER A 45 -12.08 -6.21 -0.66
N ASP A 46 -11.58 -7.40 -1.01
CA ASP A 46 -11.56 -8.57 -0.12
C ASP A 46 -10.37 -8.50 0.85
N TRP A 47 -10.48 -7.63 1.86
CA TRP A 47 -9.50 -7.54 2.93
C TRP A 47 -9.67 -8.69 3.93
N LYS A 48 -8.58 -9.42 4.20
CA LYS A 48 -8.60 -10.52 5.18
C LYS A 48 -8.14 -10.01 6.55
N PRO A 49 -8.96 -10.19 7.63
CA PRO A 49 -8.65 -9.66 8.97
C PRO A 49 -7.29 -10.09 9.51
N LYS A 50 -6.77 -11.25 9.11
CA LYS A 50 -5.44 -11.72 9.52
C LYS A 50 -4.31 -10.80 9.02
N TRP A 51 -4.52 -10.08 7.93
CA TRP A 51 -3.54 -9.15 7.39
C TRP A 51 -3.38 -7.89 8.24
N SER A 52 -4.45 -7.48 8.93
CA SER A 52 -4.44 -6.29 9.79
C SER A 52 -3.46 -6.37 10.97
N LYS A 53 -2.84 -7.53 11.21
CA LYS A 53 -1.80 -7.66 12.24
C LYS A 53 -0.46 -7.08 11.82
N ASP A 54 -0.15 -7.13 10.52
CA ASP A 54 1.18 -6.86 9.99
C ASP A 54 1.19 -5.73 8.96
N THR A 55 0.06 -5.42 8.32
CA THR A 55 -0.01 -4.42 7.26
C THR A 55 -1.35 -3.69 7.23
N SER A 56 -1.36 -2.49 6.66
CA SER A 56 -2.55 -1.67 6.40
C SER A 56 -2.92 -1.59 4.92
N ALA A 57 -2.04 -2.04 4.04
CA ALA A 57 -2.30 -2.20 2.62
C ALA A 57 -1.46 -3.35 2.05
N ARG A 58 -1.86 -3.88 0.92
CA ARG A 58 -1.13 -4.95 0.22
C ARG A 58 -1.30 -4.82 -1.27
N SER A 59 -0.22 -5.11 -1.99
CA SER A 59 -0.26 -5.38 -3.42
C SER A 59 0.01 -6.86 -3.72
N GLN A 60 -0.73 -7.39 -4.69
CA GLN A 60 -0.44 -8.70 -5.29
C GLN A 60 -0.09 -8.47 -6.76
N VAL A 61 1.01 -9.03 -7.20
CA VAL A 61 1.60 -8.71 -8.49
C VAL A 61 1.79 -9.96 -9.35
N HIS A 62 1.33 -9.88 -10.59
CA HIS A 62 1.65 -10.83 -11.65
C HIS A 62 2.53 -10.12 -12.69
N GLU A 63 3.85 -10.20 -12.48
CA GLU A 63 4.83 -9.43 -13.24
C GLU A 63 4.77 -9.64 -14.74
N THR A 64 4.76 -10.90 -15.16
CA THR A 64 4.78 -11.25 -16.60
C THR A 64 3.58 -10.72 -17.36
N GLN A 65 2.45 -10.53 -16.65
CA GLN A 65 1.21 -10.00 -17.22
C GLN A 65 1.03 -8.50 -16.97
N ARG A 66 1.89 -7.89 -16.16
CA ARG A 66 1.75 -6.51 -15.67
C ARG A 66 0.36 -6.22 -15.09
N VAL A 67 -0.10 -7.14 -14.27
CA VAL A 67 -1.35 -7.02 -13.52
C VAL A 67 -1.01 -6.93 -12.04
N ALA A 68 -1.62 -5.98 -11.35
CA ALA A 68 -1.52 -5.85 -9.91
C ALA A 68 -2.90 -5.63 -9.30
N SER A 69 -3.11 -6.12 -8.08
CA SER A 69 -4.26 -5.76 -7.27
C SER A 69 -3.81 -5.13 -5.95
N ILE A 70 -4.54 -4.11 -5.53
CA ILE A 70 -4.29 -3.39 -4.27
C ILE A 70 -5.47 -3.62 -3.35
N SER A 71 -5.18 -4.02 -2.11
CA SER A 71 -6.14 -4.14 -1.02
C SER A 71 -5.73 -3.21 0.11
N ILE A 72 -6.70 -2.55 0.75
CA ILE A 72 -6.48 -1.59 1.84
C ILE A 72 -7.34 -1.97 3.03
N ASP A 73 -6.74 -1.98 4.23
CA ASP A 73 -7.45 -2.24 5.48
C ASP A 73 -8.66 -1.29 5.61
N PRO A 74 -9.86 -1.82 5.88
CA PRO A 74 -11.05 -1.00 6.06
C PRO A 74 -10.95 0.10 7.13
N GLU A 75 -10.05 -0.05 8.10
CA GLU A 75 -9.78 0.95 9.13
C GLU A 75 -8.99 2.18 8.60
N VAL A 76 -8.35 2.06 7.44
CA VAL A 76 -7.65 3.18 6.81
C VAL A 76 -8.65 4.14 6.16
N THR A 77 -8.59 5.41 6.50
CA THR A 77 -9.55 6.44 6.05
C THR A 77 -8.88 7.73 5.61
N GLY A 78 -9.63 8.58 4.91
CA GLY A 78 -9.20 9.91 4.53
C GLY A 78 -7.93 9.93 3.68
N GLY A 79 -7.03 10.89 3.96
CA GLY A 79 -5.76 11.04 3.25
C GLY A 79 -4.80 9.87 3.40
N ASN A 80 -4.98 9.03 4.41
CA ASN A 80 -4.20 7.80 4.58
C ASN A 80 -4.47 6.78 3.47
N ILE A 81 -5.67 6.80 2.85
CA ILE A 81 -5.97 5.99 1.66
C ILE A 81 -5.01 6.38 0.53
N ASP A 82 -4.90 7.66 0.25
CA ASP A 82 -4.01 8.17 -0.81
C ASP A 82 -2.55 7.78 -0.55
N PHE A 83 -2.09 7.92 0.70
CA PHE A 83 -0.74 7.51 1.08
C PHE A 83 -0.50 6.03 0.82
N HIS A 84 -1.40 5.16 1.25
CA HIS A 84 -1.24 3.72 1.06
C HIS A 84 -1.32 3.30 -0.39
N VAL A 85 -2.23 3.88 -1.19
CA VAL A 85 -2.28 3.63 -2.62
C VAL A 85 -0.96 4.04 -3.30
N ALA A 86 -0.45 5.24 -3.00
CA ALA A 86 0.81 5.71 -3.57
C ALA A 86 1.99 4.82 -3.14
N HIS A 87 2.02 4.35 -1.90
CA HIS A 87 3.03 3.44 -1.37
C HIS A 87 3.04 2.10 -2.11
N GLU A 88 1.87 1.47 -2.25
CA GLU A 88 1.76 0.18 -2.95
C GLU A 88 2.12 0.31 -4.44
N LEU A 89 1.76 1.41 -5.09
CA LEU A 89 2.17 1.67 -6.47
C LEU A 89 3.67 1.95 -6.59
N ALA A 90 4.30 2.54 -5.58
CA ALA A 90 5.74 2.72 -5.56
C ALA A 90 6.50 1.38 -5.53
N HIS A 91 5.95 0.36 -4.86
CA HIS A 91 6.49 -0.99 -4.93
C HIS A 91 6.54 -1.52 -6.37
N LEU A 92 5.54 -1.23 -7.21
CA LEU A 92 5.55 -1.64 -8.62
C LEU A 92 6.67 -0.96 -9.41
N VAL A 93 6.96 0.32 -9.12
CA VAL A 93 8.08 1.05 -9.75
C VAL A 93 9.40 0.41 -9.40
N LEU A 94 9.58 -0.02 -8.16
CA LEU A 94 10.83 -0.57 -7.65
C LEU A 94 10.98 -2.08 -7.83
N LEU A 95 9.94 -2.75 -8.34
CA LEU A 95 9.85 -4.21 -8.36
C LEU A 95 11.02 -4.88 -9.07
N GLY A 96 11.35 -4.44 -10.27
CA GLY A 96 12.45 -5.00 -11.05
C GLY A 96 13.81 -4.83 -10.37
N LEU A 97 14.06 -3.66 -9.77
CA LEU A 97 15.26 -3.39 -9.00
C LEU A 97 15.32 -4.26 -7.75
N HIS A 98 14.24 -4.33 -6.99
CA HIS A 98 14.15 -5.14 -5.78
C HIS A 98 14.43 -6.62 -6.06
N GLN A 99 13.84 -7.17 -7.11
CA GLN A 99 14.06 -8.56 -7.49
C GLN A 99 15.49 -8.83 -7.95
N MET A 100 16.04 -7.98 -8.79
CA MET A 100 17.41 -8.12 -9.26
C MET A 100 18.43 -8.09 -8.10
N LEU A 101 18.27 -7.15 -7.19
CA LEU A 101 19.13 -7.02 -6.01
C LEU A 101 18.95 -8.19 -5.05
N GLY A 102 17.71 -8.65 -4.82
CA GLY A 102 17.43 -9.82 -4.00
C GLY A 102 18.03 -11.10 -4.55
N GLN A 103 17.94 -11.32 -5.86
CA GLN A 103 18.56 -12.47 -6.52
C GLN A 103 20.10 -12.42 -6.45
N THR A 104 20.68 -11.24 -6.58
CA THR A 104 22.13 -11.05 -6.43
C THR A 104 22.57 -11.33 -5.00
N ALA A 105 21.87 -10.79 -4.01
CA ALA A 105 22.17 -11.04 -2.59
C ALA A 105 22.05 -12.52 -2.21
N ALA A 106 21.05 -13.23 -2.72
CA ALA A 106 20.86 -14.67 -2.48
C ALA A 106 22.05 -15.52 -2.97
N LYS A 107 22.81 -15.04 -3.95
CA LYS A 107 24.00 -15.72 -4.48
C LYS A 107 25.28 -15.44 -3.70
N THR A 108 25.28 -14.52 -2.74
CA THR A 108 26.48 -14.09 -2.02
C THR A 108 26.85 -14.96 -0.80
N GLY A 109 26.09 -16.04 -0.55
CA GLY A 109 26.40 -17.00 0.53
C GLY A 109 25.80 -16.54 1.90
N PRO A 110 26.49 -16.86 3.03
CA PRO A 110 25.91 -16.69 4.39
C PRO A 110 25.51 -15.25 4.75
N GLY A 111 26.11 -14.24 4.13
CA GLY A 111 25.75 -12.82 4.33
C GLY A 111 24.53 -12.37 3.53
N GLY A 112 24.02 -13.20 2.62
CA GLY A 112 22.96 -12.83 1.69
C GLY A 112 21.65 -12.45 2.38
N GLN A 113 21.26 -13.14 3.45
CA GLN A 113 20.03 -12.83 4.18
C GLN A 113 20.05 -11.44 4.83
N ALA A 114 21.18 -11.05 5.42
CA ALA A 114 21.31 -9.71 6.00
C ALA A 114 21.21 -8.60 4.93
N ILE A 115 21.71 -8.85 3.73
CA ILE A 115 21.58 -7.94 2.59
C ILE A 115 20.13 -7.86 2.13
N ILE A 116 19.42 -8.98 2.05
CA ILE A 116 17.99 -9.02 1.70
C ILE A 116 17.16 -8.25 2.71
N ASP A 117 17.36 -8.48 4.00
CA ASP A 117 16.65 -7.79 5.08
C ASP A 117 16.89 -6.27 5.03
N TRP A 118 18.12 -5.85 4.82
CA TRP A 118 18.45 -4.44 4.64
C TRP A 118 17.77 -3.84 3.39
N LEU A 119 17.80 -4.57 2.27
CA LEU A 119 17.19 -4.13 1.02
C LEU A 119 15.68 -3.95 1.16
N GLU A 120 15.00 -4.88 1.81
CA GLU A 120 13.56 -4.78 2.08
C GLU A 120 13.23 -3.52 2.89
N GLN A 121 14.05 -3.20 3.89
CA GLN A 121 13.87 -1.97 4.67
C GLN A 121 14.10 -0.70 3.83
N GLU A 122 15.09 -0.70 2.94
CA GLU A 122 15.34 0.44 2.05
C GLU A 122 14.25 0.61 0.99
N VAL A 123 13.68 -0.47 0.47
CA VAL A 123 12.53 -0.42 -0.44
C VAL A 123 11.31 0.18 0.28
N GLU A 124 10.99 -0.29 1.49
CA GLU A 124 9.91 0.26 2.30
C GLU A 124 10.09 1.76 2.57
N ARG A 125 11.30 2.17 2.95
CA ARG A 125 11.64 3.58 3.17
C ARG A 125 11.44 4.41 1.91
N THR A 126 11.89 3.91 0.78
CA THR A 126 11.78 4.59 -0.51
C THR A 126 10.32 4.71 -0.93
N CYS A 127 9.51 3.66 -0.77
CA CYS A 127 8.08 3.70 -1.04
C CYS A 127 7.36 4.73 -0.16
N ASN A 128 7.69 4.80 1.13
CA ASN A 128 7.17 5.82 2.04
C ASN A 128 7.55 7.25 1.61
N THR A 129 8.79 7.46 1.19
CA THR A 129 9.27 8.76 0.72
C THR A 129 8.54 9.18 -0.55
N ILE A 130 8.34 8.26 -1.50
CA ILE A 130 7.58 8.51 -2.73
C ILE A 130 6.12 8.84 -2.40
N ALA A 131 5.49 8.05 -1.55
CA ALA A 131 4.11 8.26 -1.13
C ALA A 131 3.92 9.62 -0.44
N TYR A 132 4.83 9.99 0.46
CA TYR A 132 4.83 11.32 1.07
C TYR A 132 4.98 12.44 0.03
N ALA A 133 5.93 12.31 -0.89
CA ALA A 133 6.17 13.31 -1.93
C ALA A 133 4.95 13.51 -2.84
N LEU A 134 4.22 12.43 -3.15
CA LEU A 134 3.04 12.49 -4.02
C LEU A 134 1.78 13.01 -3.33
N THR A 135 1.62 12.72 -2.03
CA THR A 135 0.38 13.01 -1.29
C THR A 135 0.49 14.18 -0.35
N GLY A 136 1.70 14.54 0.11
CA GLY A 136 1.92 15.47 1.21
C GLY A 136 1.39 14.95 2.56
N VAL A 137 0.95 13.70 2.61
CA VAL A 137 0.41 13.05 3.82
C VAL A 137 1.52 12.34 4.57
N THR A 138 1.79 12.79 5.79
CA THR A 138 2.63 12.05 6.71
C THR A 138 1.78 10.91 7.28
N TYR A 139 2.17 9.68 7.01
CA TYR A 139 1.50 8.54 7.60
C TYR A 139 1.75 8.51 9.11
N GLU A 140 0.70 8.75 9.87
CA GLU A 140 0.71 8.49 11.30
C GLU A 140 0.16 7.08 11.51
N PRO A 141 1.01 6.12 11.92
CA PRO A 141 0.54 4.78 12.18
C PRO A 141 -0.46 4.79 13.34
N VAL A 142 -1.66 4.29 13.08
CA VAL A 142 -2.72 4.21 14.10
C VAL A 142 -2.49 2.94 14.95
N GLY A 143 -2.22 3.12 16.24
CA GLY A 143 -2.20 2.04 17.23
C GLY A 143 -1.11 0.98 17.01
N LYS A 144 -1.51 -0.26 16.67
CA LYS A 144 -0.61 -1.42 16.51
C LYS A 144 0.46 -1.27 15.42
N TRP A 145 0.24 -0.37 14.47
CA TRP A 145 1.15 -0.10 13.36
C TRP A 145 2.31 0.82 13.74
N ALA A 146 2.16 1.59 14.81
CA ALA A 146 3.11 2.60 15.24
C ALA A 146 4.51 2.05 15.58
N ARG A 147 4.63 0.77 15.86
CA ARG A 147 5.87 0.22 16.45
C ARG A 147 6.86 -0.39 15.48
N LYS A 148 6.43 -0.80 14.28
CA LYS A 148 7.30 -1.59 13.38
C LYS A 148 7.95 -0.81 12.24
N THR A 149 7.37 0.28 11.79
CA THR A 149 7.76 0.86 10.50
C THR A 149 8.54 2.19 10.57
N TYR A 150 8.46 2.95 11.69
CA TYR A 150 8.94 4.33 11.66
C TYR A 150 9.81 4.78 12.84
N ALA A 151 10.07 3.94 13.81
CA ALA A 151 10.81 4.29 15.01
C ALA A 151 12.26 4.78 14.81
N PRO A 152 13.00 4.44 13.75
CA PRO A 152 14.37 4.92 13.57
C PRO A 152 14.53 6.28 12.89
N TRP A 153 13.46 6.86 12.32
CA TRP A 153 13.58 8.00 11.38
C TRP A 153 13.04 9.32 11.88
N VAL A 154 12.45 9.33 13.06
CA VAL A 154 12.07 10.55 13.78
C VAL A 154 13.23 10.91 14.70
N ALA A 155 14.27 11.41 14.11
CA ALA A 155 15.30 12.12 14.83
C ALA A 155 15.24 13.59 14.40
#